data_da8f468218e3e0c0b9c892fa0dfc4c02
#
_entry.id   da8f468218e3e0c0b9c892fa0dfc4c02
#
_cell.length_a   1.000
_cell.length_b   1.000
_cell.length_c   1.000
_cell.angle_alpha   90.00
_cell.angle_beta   90.00
_cell.angle_gamma   90.00
#
_symmetry.space_group_name_H-M   'P 1'
#
loop_
_entity.id
_entity.type
_entity.pdbx_description
1 polymer ?
#
loop_
_entity_poly.entity_id
_entity_poly.type
_entity_poly.pdbx_seq_one_letter_code
_entity_poly.pdbx_strand_id
1 'polypeptide(L)'
;MTGASVDVTAGFTDEVDPEAVGGKLNLAAGSGSLGGSVSVSGGSGSTGEGGSVSVQAGEGSGVSSGGSVSIAAGVAVGGGNGGEVSISGGRSDQDDETTSGGSVSMKGGSSVSGPGGSLELTSGSSGSGLSGSVSVSSAVSEGSSTGSLVLSSGGSQAGSSGA
;
A
#
# COMPACT_ATOMS: atom_id res chain seq x y z
N MET A 1 -5.88 30.86 -10.25
CA MET A 1 -6.01 31.03 -8.79
C MET A 1 -5.58 29.71 -8.12
N THR A 2 -4.79 29.76 -7.06
CA THR A 2 -4.44 28.61 -6.25
C THR A 2 -5.24 28.66 -4.94
N GLY A 3 -5.72 27.52 -4.47
CA GLY A 3 -6.36 27.41 -3.16
C GLY A 3 -5.34 27.59 -2.02
N ALA A 4 -5.82 27.87 -0.82
CA ALA A 4 -4.97 27.91 0.37
C ALA A 4 -4.49 26.51 0.76
N SER A 5 -3.24 26.39 1.23
CA SER A 5 -2.71 25.17 1.81
C SER A 5 -2.94 25.11 3.32
N VAL A 6 -3.03 23.91 3.85
CA VAL A 6 -2.96 23.63 5.30
C VAL A 6 -1.81 22.66 5.52
N ASP A 7 -0.82 23.07 6.31
CA ASP A 7 0.34 22.27 6.67
C ASP A 7 0.27 21.91 8.16
N VAL A 8 0.31 20.61 8.47
CA VAL A 8 0.34 20.11 9.85
C VAL A 8 1.66 19.34 10.04
N THR A 9 2.57 19.90 10.83
CA THR A 9 3.91 19.37 11.04
C THR A 9 4.16 19.14 12.53
N ALA A 10 4.64 17.96 12.90
CA ALA A 10 5.16 17.72 14.23
C ALA A 10 6.54 18.38 14.38
N GLY A 11 6.92 18.74 15.60
CA GLY A 11 8.22 19.37 15.87
C GLY A 11 9.39 18.50 15.41
N PHE A 12 10.44 19.13 14.93
CA PHE A 12 11.70 18.46 14.60
C PHE A 12 12.79 18.85 15.61
N THR A 13 13.83 18.09 15.66
CA THR A 13 15.05 18.40 16.40
C THR A 13 16.24 18.27 15.45
N ASP A 14 17.13 19.25 15.40
CA ASP A 14 18.40 19.26 14.67
C ASP A 14 19.60 19.01 15.59
N GLU A 15 19.34 18.60 16.82
CA GLU A 15 20.38 18.22 17.77
C GLU A 15 21.14 16.97 17.29
N VAL A 16 22.45 17.02 17.41
CA VAL A 16 23.36 15.90 17.13
C VAL A 16 23.32 14.85 18.26
N ASP A 17 22.41 15.03 19.22
CA ASP A 17 22.18 14.10 20.31
C ASP A 17 21.57 12.79 19.77
N PRO A 18 22.24 11.63 19.93
CA PRO A 18 21.74 10.36 19.46
C PRO A 18 20.44 9.89 20.15
N GLU A 19 20.05 10.54 21.25
CA GLU A 19 18.79 10.28 21.96
C GLU A 19 17.65 11.26 21.57
N ALA A 20 17.94 12.25 20.71
CA ALA A 20 16.94 13.23 20.27
C ALA A 20 15.86 12.57 19.40
N VAL A 21 14.59 12.70 19.80
CA VAL A 21 13.43 12.10 19.11
C VAL A 21 12.54 13.21 18.56
N GLY A 22 12.23 13.14 17.26
CA GLY A 22 11.31 14.05 16.61
C GLY A 22 9.87 13.93 17.14
N GLY A 23 9.08 14.99 16.99
CA GLY A 23 7.70 15.04 17.46
C GLY A 23 6.80 14.00 16.76
N LYS A 24 5.81 13.47 17.49
CA LYS A 24 4.80 12.53 16.99
C LYS A 24 3.54 13.28 16.53
N LEU A 25 3.04 12.94 15.35
CA LEU A 25 1.69 13.30 14.91
C LEU A 25 0.77 12.07 15.06
N ASN A 26 -0.37 12.23 15.75
CA ASN A 26 -1.37 11.19 15.94
C ASN A 26 -2.74 11.69 15.45
N LEU A 27 -3.31 11.03 14.44
CA LEU A 27 -4.67 11.26 13.97
C LEU A 27 -5.49 10.01 14.27
N ALA A 28 -6.48 10.15 15.15
CA ALA A 28 -7.36 9.06 15.56
C ALA A 28 -8.81 9.53 15.63
N ALA A 29 -9.72 8.74 15.10
CA ALA A 29 -11.15 8.94 15.31
C ALA A 29 -11.57 8.45 16.70
N GLY A 30 -12.68 8.99 17.23
CA GLY A 30 -13.19 8.65 18.55
C GLY A 30 -13.79 7.24 18.61
N SER A 31 -13.71 6.63 19.78
CA SER A 31 -14.41 5.39 20.12
C SER A 31 -15.82 5.68 20.67
N GLY A 32 -16.75 4.78 20.42
CA GLY A 32 -18.14 4.88 20.90
C GLY A 32 -18.86 3.54 20.72
N SER A 33 -20.16 3.52 20.92
CA SER A 33 -21.02 2.36 20.56
C SER A 33 -20.88 2.02 19.07
N LEU A 34 -20.71 3.06 18.26
CA LEU A 34 -20.25 3.01 16.89
C LEU A 34 -18.94 3.80 16.80
N GLY A 35 -17.90 3.22 16.22
CA GLY A 35 -16.61 3.88 16.07
C GLY A 35 -16.67 5.01 15.05
N GLY A 36 -15.91 6.08 15.27
CA GLY A 36 -15.68 7.15 14.30
C GLY A 36 -14.79 6.68 13.14
N SER A 37 -14.76 7.43 12.03
CA SER A 37 -13.93 7.17 10.87
C SER A 37 -12.90 8.28 10.62
N VAL A 38 -11.74 7.92 10.04
CA VAL A 38 -10.78 8.86 9.47
C VAL A 38 -10.83 8.68 7.95
N SER A 39 -10.96 9.79 7.20
CA SER A 39 -10.94 9.78 5.74
C SER A 39 -9.81 10.67 5.23
N VAL A 40 -8.98 10.14 4.32
CA VAL A 40 -7.91 10.86 3.62
C VAL A 40 -8.12 10.69 2.12
N SER A 41 -8.30 11.80 1.40
CA SER A 41 -8.55 11.76 -0.04
C SER A 41 -7.84 12.91 -0.76
N GLY A 42 -7.36 12.66 -1.97
CA GLY A 42 -6.94 13.72 -2.89
C GLY A 42 -8.14 14.49 -3.44
N GLY A 43 -7.94 15.73 -3.86
CA GLY A 43 -8.97 16.54 -4.50
C GLY A 43 -9.30 16.06 -5.91
N SER A 44 -10.51 16.27 -6.38
CA SER A 44 -10.88 16.00 -7.77
C SER A 44 -10.48 17.16 -8.69
N GLY A 45 -9.95 16.84 -9.87
CA GLY A 45 -9.78 17.78 -10.97
C GLY A 45 -11.05 17.83 -11.84
N SER A 46 -11.54 19.03 -12.14
CA SER A 46 -12.71 19.19 -13.03
C SER A 46 -12.34 19.25 -14.51
N THR A 47 -11.13 19.73 -14.82
CA THR A 47 -10.60 19.87 -16.20
C THR A 47 -9.13 19.41 -16.32
N GLY A 48 -8.56 18.88 -15.27
CA GLY A 48 -7.18 18.42 -15.19
C GLY A 48 -7.04 17.19 -14.28
N GLU A 49 -5.81 16.87 -13.94
CA GLU A 49 -5.49 15.72 -13.09
C GLU A 49 -6.08 15.84 -11.68
N GLY A 50 -6.49 14.73 -11.10
CA GLY A 50 -6.85 14.64 -9.68
C GLY A 50 -5.62 14.73 -8.77
N GLY A 51 -5.82 15.18 -7.52
CA GLY A 51 -4.80 15.23 -6.50
C GLY A 51 -4.37 13.83 -6.03
N SER A 52 -3.08 13.67 -5.73
CA SER A 52 -2.51 12.43 -5.19
C SER A 52 -2.55 12.37 -3.66
N VAL A 53 -2.56 11.16 -3.12
CA VAL A 53 -2.26 10.87 -1.71
C VAL A 53 -0.96 10.08 -1.66
N SER A 54 0.01 10.54 -0.86
CA SER A 54 1.30 9.87 -0.66
C SER A 54 1.47 9.48 0.81
N VAL A 55 1.81 8.21 1.06
CA VAL A 55 2.16 7.70 2.40
C VAL A 55 3.55 7.08 2.32
N GLN A 56 4.50 7.64 3.07
CA GLN A 56 5.89 7.22 3.06
C GLN A 56 6.45 7.19 4.49
N ALA A 57 7.19 6.14 4.81
CA ALA A 57 7.97 6.08 6.06
C ALA A 57 9.29 6.86 5.92
N GLY A 58 9.85 7.27 7.03
CA GLY A 58 11.11 8.01 7.08
C GLY A 58 12.32 7.15 6.73
N GLU A 59 13.38 7.78 6.25
CA GLU A 59 14.68 7.15 5.99
C GLU A 59 15.44 6.92 7.30
N GLY A 60 16.15 5.80 7.39
CA GLY A 60 17.19 5.57 8.40
C GLY A 60 18.56 5.99 7.85
N SER A 61 19.42 6.54 8.68
CA SER A 61 20.79 6.91 8.33
C SER A 61 21.83 6.03 9.02
N GLY A 62 23.03 5.98 8.45
CA GLY A 62 24.13 5.17 8.98
C GLY A 62 23.80 3.67 8.97
N VAL A 63 23.83 3.03 10.14
CA VAL A 63 23.51 1.59 10.31
C VAL A 63 22.07 1.34 10.77
N SER A 64 21.24 2.38 10.80
CA SER A 64 19.85 2.30 11.27
C SER A 64 18.91 1.87 10.16
N SER A 65 17.84 1.15 10.52
CA SER A 65 16.79 0.75 9.58
C SER A 65 15.87 1.91 9.24
N GLY A 66 15.33 1.92 8.03
CA GLY A 66 14.23 2.82 7.67
C GLY A 66 12.95 2.52 8.46
N GLY A 67 12.04 3.50 8.49
CA GLY A 67 10.73 3.34 9.09
C GLY A 67 9.85 2.33 8.33
N SER A 68 8.76 1.90 8.93
CA SER A 68 7.79 0.98 8.32
C SER A 68 6.42 1.64 8.10
N VAL A 69 5.70 1.20 7.06
CA VAL A 69 4.27 1.47 6.87
C VAL A 69 3.51 0.18 7.16
N SER A 70 2.51 0.21 8.04
CA SER A 70 1.65 -0.92 8.37
C SER A 70 0.19 -0.58 8.08
N ILE A 71 -0.49 -1.43 7.31
CA ILE A 71 -1.92 -1.30 6.98
C ILE A 71 -2.60 -2.59 7.43
N ALA A 72 -3.53 -2.48 8.38
CA ALA A 72 -4.29 -3.60 8.91
C ALA A 72 -5.76 -3.22 9.09
N ALA A 73 -6.67 -4.12 8.75
CA ALA A 73 -8.08 -3.98 9.06
C ALA A 73 -8.40 -4.37 10.50
N GLY A 74 -9.57 -3.94 11.00
CA GLY A 74 -9.99 -4.19 12.37
C GLY A 74 -10.36 -5.66 12.63
N VAL A 75 -10.08 -6.11 13.84
CA VAL A 75 -10.46 -7.43 14.33
C VAL A 75 -11.88 -7.39 14.86
N ALA A 76 -12.73 -8.37 14.52
CA ALA A 76 -14.01 -8.57 15.16
C ALA A 76 -13.84 -9.41 16.43
N VAL A 77 -14.39 -8.90 17.55
CA VAL A 77 -14.42 -9.60 18.82
C VAL A 77 -15.89 -9.88 19.16
N GLY A 78 -16.26 -11.13 19.34
CA GLY A 78 -17.62 -11.53 19.73
C GLY A 78 -18.55 -11.97 18.60
N GLY A 79 -18.05 -12.45 17.46
CA GLY A 79 -18.83 -13.18 16.46
C GLY A 79 -19.18 -12.45 15.16
N GLY A 80 -18.61 -11.26 14.94
CA GLY A 80 -18.71 -10.55 13.64
C GLY A 80 -17.60 -10.98 12.67
N ASN A 81 -17.68 -10.51 11.43
CA ASN A 81 -16.61 -10.66 10.45
C ASN A 81 -15.49 -9.64 10.69
N GLY A 82 -14.23 -10.02 10.44
CA GLY A 82 -13.11 -9.08 10.41
C GLY A 82 -13.28 -8.03 9.31
N GLY A 83 -12.61 -6.88 9.46
CA GLY A 83 -12.59 -5.84 8.44
C GLY A 83 -11.80 -6.26 7.20
N GLU A 84 -12.03 -5.56 6.09
CA GLU A 84 -11.38 -5.78 4.80
C GLU A 84 -10.31 -4.70 4.54
N VAL A 85 -9.20 -5.08 3.88
CA VAL A 85 -8.28 -4.16 3.20
C VAL A 85 -8.46 -4.35 1.70
N SER A 86 -8.90 -3.30 0.99
CA SER A 86 -9.09 -3.33 -0.46
C SER A 86 -8.10 -2.37 -1.14
N ILE A 87 -7.37 -2.86 -2.15
CA ILE A 87 -6.42 -2.09 -2.96
C ILE A 87 -6.77 -2.27 -4.44
N SER A 88 -7.11 -1.18 -5.12
CA SER A 88 -7.49 -1.21 -6.53
C SER A 88 -6.88 -0.04 -7.30
N GLY A 89 -6.52 -0.26 -8.56
CA GLY A 89 -6.21 0.82 -9.51
C GLY A 89 -7.47 1.60 -9.91
N GLY A 90 -7.28 2.83 -10.36
CA GLY A 90 -8.39 3.65 -10.85
C GLY A 90 -8.96 3.12 -12.15
N ARG A 91 -10.26 3.31 -12.36
CA ARG A 91 -10.95 2.98 -13.61
C ARG A 91 -10.86 4.15 -14.58
N SER A 92 -10.71 3.87 -15.88
CA SER A 92 -10.98 4.83 -16.95
C SER A 92 -12.43 4.63 -17.45
N ASP A 93 -13.18 5.72 -17.55
CA ASP A 93 -14.57 5.76 -18.04
C ASP A 93 -14.68 6.28 -19.49
N GLN A 94 -13.55 6.56 -20.13
CA GLN A 94 -13.55 7.04 -21.51
C GLN A 94 -13.62 5.84 -22.48
N ASP A 95 -14.51 5.94 -23.46
CA ASP A 95 -14.62 5.02 -24.60
C ASP A 95 -13.62 5.42 -25.69
N ASP A 96 -12.33 5.36 -25.33
CA ASP A 96 -11.20 5.73 -26.19
C ASP A 96 -10.08 4.70 -26.01
N GLU A 97 -9.68 4.06 -27.09
CA GLU A 97 -8.63 3.02 -27.09
C GLU A 97 -7.24 3.52 -26.63
N THR A 98 -7.06 4.83 -26.52
CA THR A 98 -5.81 5.45 -26.04
C THR A 98 -5.75 5.57 -24.52
N THR A 99 -6.85 5.35 -23.79
CA THR A 99 -6.91 5.44 -22.34
C THR A 99 -6.82 4.09 -21.67
N SER A 100 -6.21 4.02 -20.49
CA SER A 100 -6.04 2.79 -19.73
C SER A 100 -6.39 2.99 -18.27
N GLY A 101 -6.85 1.93 -17.62
CA GLY A 101 -7.01 1.90 -16.16
C GLY A 101 -5.67 2.00 -15.44
N GLY A 102 -5.71 2.44 -14.18
CA GLY A 102 -4.55 2.54 -13.31
C GLY A 102 -4.02 1.16 -12.90
N SER A 103 -2.71 1.02 -12.80
CA SER A 103 -2.04 -0.20 -12.35
C SER A 103 -1.85 -0.24 -10.84
N VAL A 104 -1.79 -1.46 -10.27
CA VAL A 104 -1.30 -1.73 -8.90
C VAL A 104 0.06 -2.42 -9.02
N SER A 105 1.08 -1.92 -8.32
CA SER A 105 2.43 -2.49 -8.31
C SER A 105 2.86 -2.79 -6.87
N MET A 106 3.23 -4.05 -6.59
CA MET A 106 3.80 -4.50 -5.32
C MET A 106 5.19 -5.09 -5.55
N LYS A 107 6.20 -4.60 -4.82
CA LYS A 107 7.60 -5.04 -4.98
C LYS A 107 8.27 -5.13 -3.62
N GLY A 108 9.08 -6.17 -3.41
CA GLY A 108 10.06 -6.20 -2.33
C GLY A 108 11.16 -5.16 -2.54
N GLY A 109 11.78 -4.70 -1.47
CA GLY A 109 12.91 -3.75 -1.52
C GLY A 109 14.16 -4.39 -2.14
N SER A 110 14.97 -3.59 -2.82
CA SER A 110 16.27 -4.03 -3.33
C SER A 110 17.39 -3.80 -2.31
N SER A 111 18.44 -4.60 -2.37
CA SER A 111 19.68 -4.41 -1.63
C SER A 111 20.87 -4.36 -2.61
N VAL A 112 21.89 -3.57 -2.28
CA VAL A 112 23.12 -3.46 -3.07
C VAL A 112 24.04 -4.67 -2.85
N SER A 113 24.16 -5.13 -1.60
CA SER A 113 25.14 -6.17 -1.22
C SER A 113 24.55 -7.31 -0.37
N GLY A 114 23.38 -7.12 0.20
CA GLY A 114 22.67 -8.11 0.99
C GLY A 114 21.51 -8.73 0.24
N PRO A 115 20.75 -9.63 0.88
CA PRO A 115 19.53 -10.19 0.29
C PRO A 115 18.46 -9.10 0.07
N GLY A 116 17.69 -9.22 -1.01
CA GLY A 116 16.52 -8.39 -1.27
C GLY A 116 15.34 -8.74 -0.34
N GLY A 117 14.37 -7.83 -0.25
CA GLY A 117 13.14 -8.05 0.51
C GLY A 117 12.19 -9.03 -0.20
N SER A 118 11.47 -9.81 0.59
CA SER A 118 10.45 -10.77 0.10
C SER A 118 9.12 -10.10 -0.18
N LEU A 119 8.34 -10.68 -1.08
CA LEU A 119 6.90 -10.46 -1.21
C LEU A 119 6.20 -11.76 -0.82
N GLU A 120 5.34 -11.73 0.20
CA GLU A 120 4.57 -12.88 0.68
C GLU A 120 3.07 -12.63 0.52
N LEU A 121 2.37 -13.56 -0.12
CA LEU A 121 0.92 -13.57 -0.24
C LEU A 121 0.38 -14.87 0.32
N THR A 122 -0.32 -14.78 1.45
CA THR A 122 -0.87 -15.93 2.15
C THR A 122 -2.33 -15.64 2.54
N SER A 123 -3.20 -16.60 2.36
CA SER A 123 -4.59 -16.53 2.83
C SER A 123 -4.69 -16.75 4.35
N GLY A 124 -5.83 -16.37 4.95
CA GLY A 124 -6.09 -16.58 6.36
C GLY A 124 -6.25 -18.05 6.73
N SER A 125 -5.70 -18.44 7.87
CA SER A 125 -5.88 -19.78 8.47
C SER A 125 -7.22 -19.89 9.21
N SER A 126 -7.71 -21.10 9.41
CA SER A 126 -8.84 -21.41 10.29
C SER A 126 -8.48 -22.49 11.30
N GLY A 127 -8.96 -22.33 12.53
CA GLY A 127 -8.76 -23.35 13.59
C GLY A 127 -9.71 -24.55 13.49
N SER A 128 -10.88 -24.38 12.89
CA SER A 128 -11.93 -25.44 12.84
C SER A 128 -12.75 -25.46 11.54
N GLY A 129 -12.57 -24.48 10.66
CA GLY A 129 -13.27 -24.40 9.36
C GLY A 129 -12.28 -24.49 8.21
N LEU A 130 -12.72 -24.10 7.01
CA LEU A 130 -11.86 -23.99 5.84
C LEU A 130 -10.98 -22.73 5.95
N SER A 131 -9.70 -22.82 5.56
CA SER A 131 -8.84 -21.66 5.35
C SER A 131 -9.33 -20.81 4.16
N GLY A 132 -8.88 -19.57 4.09
CA GLY A 132 -9.10 -18.71 2.92
C GLY A 132 -8.45 -19.27 1.65
N SER A 133 -8.79 -18.71 0.50
CA SER A 133 -8.16 -19.01 -0.79
C SER A 133 -7.32 -17.84 -1.28
N VAL A 134 -6.29 -18.13 -2.09
CA VAL A 134 -5.57 -17.16 -2.91
C VAL A 134 -5.96 -17.39 -4.36
N SER A 135 -6.45 -16.35 -5.05
CA SER A 135 -6.81 -16.41 -6.48
C SER A 135 -6.03 -15.35 -7.24
N VAL A 136 -5.34 -15.76 -8.30
CA VAL A 136 -4.59 -14.88 -9.19
C VAL A 136 -5.03 -15.17 -10.63
N SER A 137 -5.63 -14.19 -11.29
CA SER A 137 -6.13 -14.37 -12.66
C SER A 137 -6.09 -13.05 -13.43
N SER A 138 -5.98 -13.12 -14.75
CA SER A 138 -6.29 -11.99 -15.62
C SER A 138 -7.81 -11.81 -15.73
N ALA A 139 -8.25 -10.58 -15.92
CA ALA A 139 -9.68 -10.28 -16.09
C ALA A 139 -10.19 -10.74 -17.46
N VAL A 140 -11.52 -10.92 -17.54
CA VAL A 140 -12.22 -11.21 -18.80
C VAL A 140 -12.20 -9.96 -19.69
N SER A 141 -12.06 -10.15 -21.01
CA SER A 141 -12.25 -9.12 -22.02
C SER A 141 -13.46 -9.51 -22.90
N GLU A 142 -14.39 -8.59 -23.12
CA GLU A 142 -15.58 -8.82 -23.92
C GLU A 142 -15.38 -8.51 -25.40
N GLY A 143 -14.44 -7.67 -25.76
CA GLY A 143 -14.24 -7.18 -27.13
C GLY A 143 -12.85 -7.44 -27.74
N SER A 144 -11.90 -8.00 -26.96
CA SER A 144 -10.52 -8.19 -27.40
C SER A 144 -9.86 -9.36 -26.65
N SER A 145 -8.56 -9.52 -26.81
CA SER A 145 -7.77 -10.54 -26.10
C SER A 145 -7.64 -10.20 -24.60
N THR A 146 -7.64 -11.21 -23.76
CA THR A 146 -7.35 -11.07 -22.33
C THR A 146 -5.86 -10.79 -22.08
N GLY A 147 -5.53 -10.15 -20.96
CA GLY A 147 -4.15 -10.02 -20.50
C GLY A 147 -3.52 -11.38 -20.16
N SER A 148 -2.20 -11.44 -20.15
CA SER A 148 -1.44 -12.62 -19.75
C SER A 148 -1.17 -12.65 -18.26
N LEU A 149 -1.06 -13.85 -17.68
CA LEU A 149 -0.49 -14.11 -16.36
C LEU A 149 0.89 -14.74 -16.57
N VAL A 150 1.94 -14.10 -16.04
CA VAL A 150 3.33 -14.61 -16.13
C VAL A 150 3.87 -14.81 -14.72
N LEU A 151 4.29 -16.03 -14.40
CA LEU A 151 5.01 -16.37 -13.18
C LEU A 151 6.40 -16.90 -13.58
N SER A 152 7.43 -16.23 -13.11
CA SER A 152 8.80 -16.63 -13.44
C SER A 152 9.75 -16.35 -12.28
N SER A 153 10.76 -17.17 -12.12
CA SER A 153 11.89 -16.86 -11.26
C SER A 153 12.84 -15.88 -11.95
N GLY A 154 13.57 -15.07 -11.15
CA GLY A 154 14.61 -14.18 -11.67
C GLY A 154 15.82 -14.96 -12.20
N GLY A 155 16.50 -14.39 -13.22
CA GLY A 155 17.78 -14.92 -13.70
C GLY A 155 18.93 -14.59 -12.76
N SER A 156 19.93 -15.47 -12.66
CA SER A 156 21.18 -15.24 -11.94
C SER A 156 22.33 -15.14 -12.94
N GLN A 157 23.27 -14.19 -12.70
CA GLN A 157 24.48 -14.05 -13.51
C GLN A 157 25.65 -14.88 -12.99
N ALA A 158 25.63 -15.25 -11.70
CA ALA A 158 26.76 -15.88 -11.03
C ALA A 158 26.41 -17.11 -10.18
N GLY A 159 25.14 -17.52 -10.16
CA GLY A 159 24.66 -18.66 -9.38
C GLY A 159 23.45 -19.33 -10.04
N SER A 160 22.77 -20.21 -9.31
CA SER A 160 21.52 -20.81 -9.79
C SER A 160 20.35 -19.84 -9.66
N SER A 161 19.46 -19.81 -10.66
CA SER A 161 18.17 -19.14 -10.54
C SER A 161 17.27 -19.89 -9.52
N GLY A 162 16.29 -19.21 -8.95
CA GLY A 162 15.26 -19.85 -8.13
C GLY A 162 14.46 -20.89 -8.93
N ALA A 163 13.94 -21.89 -8.23
CA ALA A 163 13.05 -22.92 -8.80
C ALA A 163 11.59 -22.44 -8.77
#